data_decfffff4acc3cb7fdd768e7960a363f
#
_entry.id   decfffff4acc3cb7fdd768e7960a363f
#
_cell.length_a   1.000
_cell.length_b   1.000
_cell.length_c   1.000
_cell.angle_alpha   90.00
_cell.angle_beta   90.00
_cell.angle_gamma   90.00
#
_symmetry.space_group_name_H-M   'P 1'
#
loop_
_entity.id
_entity.type
_entity.pdbx_description
1 polymer ?
#
loop_
_entity_poly.entity_id
_entity_poly.type
_entity_poly.pdbx_seq_one_letter_code
_entity_poly.pdbx_strand_id
1 'polypeptide(L)'
;VPKTIDNDLPLPEDITTFGFETAREVGTKLVMNLKKDAFTSRNWFLVMSMGRKAGHLALGIGKSAMATVTLIPEEWPGGNIRLQHVVDILVMTVLLRLLEGKNYGVALLAEGILENLDEQDLLALDNLKRDEHGHIRLADVNFLDILKKAMETDLAGLGLQMRMVKQV
;
A
#
# COMPACT_ATOMS: atom_id res chain seq x y z
N VAL A 1 0.14 -29.47 3.13
CA VAL A 1 0.97 -28.26 3.26
C VAL A 1 0.07 -27.04 3.12
N PRO A 2 0.06 -26.15 4.11
CA PRO A 2 -0.72 -24.91 4.04
C PRO A 2 -0.27 -24.06 2.84
N LYS A 3 -1.21 -23.69 1.97
CA LYS A 3 -0.93 -22.99 0.71
C LYS A 3 -1.68 -21.66 0.66
N THR A 4 -0.93 -20.60 0.90
CA THR A 4 -1.34 -19.20 0.70
C THR A 4 -0.09 -18.34 0.54
N ILE A 5 -0.19 -17.25 -0.22
CA ILE A 5 0.90 -16.27 -0.32
C ILE A 5 0.85 -15.24 0.82
N ASP A 6 -0.24 -15.18 1.58
CA ASP A 6 -0.49 -14.16 2.61
C ASP A 6 0.29 -14.44 3.91
N ASN A 7 0.68 -15.72 4.13
CA ASN A 7 1.37 -16.20 5.33
C ASN A 7 0.64 -15.83 6.63
N ASP A 8 -0.68 -15.91 6.61
CA ASP A 8 -1.60 -15.50 7.69
C ASP A 8 -2.20 -16.68 8.46
N LEU A 9 -1.71 -17.90 8.22
CA LEU A 9 -2.15 -19.09 8.93
C LEU A 9 -1.40 -19.27 10.24
N PRO A 10 -2.04 -19.76 11.31
CA PRO A 10 -1.43 -19.97 12.62
C PRO A 10 -0.47 -21.20 12.60
N LEU A 11 0.66 -21.04 11.98
CA LEU A 11 1.75 -22.01 11.91
C LEU A 11 2.84 -21.69 12.93
N PRO A 12 3.70 -22.67 13.29
CA PRO A 12 4.93 -22.38 14.02
C PRO A 12 5.75 -21.29 13.32
N GLU A 13 6.43 -20.43 14.10
CA GLU A 13 7.11 -19.23 13.61
C GLU A 13 8.18 -19.48 12.54
N ASP A 14 8.76 -20.69 12.54
CA ASP A 14 9.79 -21.13 11.58
C ASP A 14 9.22 -21.71 10.28
N ILE A 15 7.88 -21.82 10.17
CA ILE A 15 7.20 -22.42 9.00
C ILE A 15 6.43 -21.37 8.26
N THR A 16 6.86 -21.06 7.04
CA THR A 16 6.12 -20.22 6.11
C THR A 16 5.14 -21.03 5.28
N THR A 17 4.08 -20.39 4.81
CA THR A 17 3.10 -21.02 3.93
C THR A 17 3.67 -21.23 2.52
N PHE A 18 3.21 -22.29 1.85
CA PHE A 18 3.65 -22.59 0.48
C PHE A 18 3.25 -21.49 -0.48
N GLY A 19 4.24 -20.94 -1.17
CA GLY A 19 4.07 -19.86 -2.15
C GLY A 19 4.45 -18.46 -1.62
N PHE A 20 4.51 -18.25 -0.29
CA PHE A 20 4.86 -16.96 0.30
C PHE A 20 6.26 -16.49 -0.13
N GLU A 21 7.29 -17.32 0.04
CA GLU A 21 8.67 -16.96 -0.31
C GLU A 21 8.83 -16.67 -1.80
N THR A 22 8.18 -17.45 -2.67
CA THR A 22 8.18 -17.20 -4.11
C THR A 22 7.52 -15.87 -4.46
N ALA A 23 6.35 -15.59 -3.89
CA ALA A 23 5.64 -14.34 -4.09
C ALA A 23 6.45 -13.14 -3.57
N ARG A 24 7.09 -13.27 -2.39
CA ARG A 24 7.96 -12.26 -1.82
C ARG A 24 9.15 -11.96 -2.71
N GLU A 25 9.82 -12.99 -3.24
CA GLU A 25 10.97 -12.80 -4.13
C GLU A 25 10.59 -12.12 -5.45
N VAL A 26 9.50 -12.57 -6.08
CA VAL A 26 9.00 -11.97 -7.33
C VAL A 26 8.59 -10.51 -7.09
N GLY A 27 7.81 -10.24 -6.03
CA GLY A 27 7.41 -8.88 -5.66
C GLY A 27 8.60 -7.98 -5.35
N THR A 28 9.63 -8.50 -4.68
CA THR A 28 10.89 -7.77 -4.42
C THR A 28 11.54 -7.32 -5.71
N LYS A 29 11.67 -8.20 -6.70
CA LYS A 29 12.26 -7.86 -8.02
C LYS A 29 11.47 -6.78 -8.74
N LEU A 30 10.13 -6.88 -8.70
CA LEU A 30 9.25 -5.87 -9.30
C LEU A 30 9.43 -4.49 -8.63
N VAL A 31 9.40 -4.43 -7.30
CA VAL A 31 9.57 -3.18 -6.56
C VAL A 31 10.98 -2.60 -6.77
N MET A 32 12.01 -3.42 -6.86
CA MET A 32 13.37 -2.96 -7.17
C MET A 32 13.45 -2.33 -8.57
N ASN A 33 12.73 -2.86 -9.56
CA ASN A 33 12.65 -2.24 -10.88
C ASN A 33 11.91 -0.91 -10.83
N LEU A 34 10.75 -0.86 -10.16
CA LEU A 34 10.01 0.39 -9.95
C LEU A 34 10.85 1.47 -9.24
N LYS A 35 11.73 1.10 -8.32
CA LYS A 35 12.66 2.06 -7.69
C LYS A 35 13.63 2.68 -8.70
N LYS A 36 14.14 1.91 -9.66
CA LYS A 36 14.99 2.43 -10.75
C LYS A 36 14.20 3.37 -11.65
N ASP A 37 12.96 2.98 -11.99
CA ASP A 37 12.08 3.79 -12.80
C ASP A 37 11.67 5.08 -12.07
N ALA A 38 11.41 5.01 -10.76
CA ALA A 38 11.15 6.18 -9.92
C ALA A 38 12.32 7.16 -9.94
N PHE A 39 13.55 6.65 -9.80
CA PHE A 39 14.75 7.45 -9.85
C PHE A 39 14.94 8.16 -11.19
N THR A 40 14.78 7.43 -12.29
CA THR A 40 15.00 7.98 -13.64
C THR A 40 13.90 8.92 -14.10
N SER A 41 12.63 8.60 -13.78
CA SER A 41 11.48 9.39 -14.17
C SER A 41 11.13 10.54 -13.21
N ARG A 42 11.77 10.55 -12.02
CA ARG A 42 11.45 11.49 -10.94
C ARG A 42 9.98 11.45 -10.52
N ASN A 43 9.41 10.24 -10.49
CA ASN A 43 8.04 9.99 -10.08
C ASN A 43 7.96 9.24 -8.75
N TRP A 44 6.79 9.32 -8.12
CA TRP A 44 6.40 8.45 -7.03
C TRP A 44 5.51 7.31 -7.56
N PHE A 45 5.82 6.08 -7.15
CA PHE A 45 4.98 4.92 -7.43
C PHE A 45 4.24 4.51 -6.17
N LEU A 46 2.92 4.40 -6.29
CA LEU A 46 2.06 3.78 -5.29
C LEU A 46 1.78 2.35 -5.74
N VAL A 47 2.17 1.39 -4.94
CA VAL A 47 2.08 -0.05 -5.24
C VAL A 47 1.23 -0.71 -4.19
N MET A 48 0.31 -1.57 -4.58
CA MET A 48 -0.46 -2.40 -3.66
C MET A 48 0.01 -3.85 -3.77
N SER A 49 0.29 -4.47 -2.63
CA SER A 49 0.54 -5.90 -2.53
C SER A 49 -0.71 -6.62 -2.05
N MET A 50 -0.99 -7.75 -2.66
CA MET A 50 -2.00 -8.68 -2.15
C MET A 50 -1.70 -9.08 -0.71
N GLY A 51 -2.68 -9.63 -0.01
CA GLY A 51 -2.51 -10.10 1.36
C GLY A 51 -3.78 -10.05 2.18
N ARG A 52 -4.94 -9.76 1.58
CA ARG A 52 -6.23 -9.63 2.26
C ARG A 52 -6.08 -8.85 3.57
N LYS A 53 -6.20 -9.53 4.72
CA LYS A 53 -6.16 -8.91 6.06
C LYS A 53 -4.75 -8.73 6.61
N ALA A 54 -3.76 -9.46 6.09
CA ALA A 54 -2.40 -9.47 6.62
C ALA A 54 -1.43 -8.67 5.76
N GLY A 55 -0.50 -7.98 6.40
CA GLY A 55 0.55 -7.21 5.74
C GLY A 55 1.87 -7.97 5.53
N HIS A 56 1.94 -9.27 5.85
CA HIS A 56 3.19 -10.03 5.87
C HIS A 56 3.91 -10.03 4.52
N LEU A 57 3.18 -10.23 3.42
CA LEU A 57 3.75 -10.23 2.08
C LEU A 57 4.28 -8.83 1.71
N ALA A 58 3.48 -7.79 1.94
CA ALA A 58 3.90 -6.40 1.69
C ALA A 58 5.15 -6.03 2.51
N LEU A 59 5.17 -6.40 3.80
CA LEU A 59 6.32 -6.15 4.68
C LEU A 59 7.57 -6.88 4.18
N GLY A 60 7.43 -8.15 3.81
CA GLY A 60 8.53 -8.96 3.29
C GLY A 60 9.11 -8.38 2.00
N ILE A 61 8.27 -8.00 1.04
CA ILE A 61 8.66 -7.34 -0.20
C ILE A 61 9.31 -5.99 0.09
N GLY A 62 8.65 -5.15 0.88
CA GLY A 62 9.08 -3.79 1.17
C GLY A 62 10.45 -3.73 1.83
N LYS A 63 10.69 -4.57 2.83
CA LYS A 63 11.99 -4.70 3.49
C LYS A 63 13.07 -5.22 2.54
N SER A 64 12.79 -6.27 1.79
CA SER A 64 13.76 -6.88 0.86
C SER A 64 14.12 -5.95 -0.29
N ALA A 65 13.16 -5.21 -0.84
CA ALA A 65 13.39 -4.23 -1.90
C ALA A 65 13.85 -2.88 -1.39
N MET A 66 13.85 -2.63 -0.07
CA MET A 66 14.07 -1.32 0.53
C MET A 66 13.15 -0.27 -0.13
N ALA A 67 11.83 -0.53 -0.12
CA ALA A 67 10.83 0.44 -0.54
C ALA A 67 10.99 1.74 0.28
N THR A 68 10.58 2.88 -0.26
CA THR A 68 10.71 4.15 0.45
C THR A 68 9.87 4.18 1.71
N VAL A 69 8.68 3.64 1.63
CA VAL A 69 7.78 3.38 2.76
C VAL A 69 7.00 2.10 2.47
N THR A 70 6.72 1.33 3.51
CA THR A 70 5.83 0.17 3.44
C THR A 70 4.81 0.32 4.54
N LEU A 71 3.52 0.27 4.19
CA LEU A 71 2.41 0.37 5.14
C LEU A 71 1.66 -0.96 5.20
N ILE A 72 1.43 -1.45 6.41
CA ILE A 72 0.74 -2.70 6.69
C ILE A 72 -0.36 -2.47 7.74
N PRO A 73 -1.46 -3.22 7.71
CA PRO A 73 -2.57 -2.99 8.65
C PRO A 73 -2.17 -3.22 10.11
N GLU A 74 -1.17 -4.03 10.38
CA GLU A 74 -0.66 -4.34 11.72
C GLU A 74 -0.06 -3.13 12.45
N GLU A 75 0.24 -2.04 11.75
CA GLU A 75 0.70 -0.77 12.35
C GLU A 75 -0.44 -0.01 13.05
N TRP A 76 -1.70 -0.41 12.82
CA TRP A 76 -2.89 0.16 13.47
C TRP A 76 -3.57 -0.86 14.39
N PRO A 77 -3.09 -1.01 15.62
CA PRO A 77 -3.73 -1.93 16.58
C PRO A 77 -5.18 -1.50 16.84
N GLY A 78 -6.13 -2.40 16.58
CA GLY A 78 -7.57 -2.11 16.69
C GLY A 78 -8.30 -1.98 15.37
N GLY A 79 -7.59 -1.99 14.24
CA GLY A 79 -8.19 -2.19 12.91
C GLY A 79 -9.02 -1.04 12.34
N ASN A 80 -9.08 0.12 12.97
CA ASN A 80 -9.87 1.24 12.47
C ASN A 80 -8.96 2.28 11.81
N ILE A 81 -8.59 2.03 10.56
CA ILE A 81 -7.65 2.87 9.82
C ILE A 81 -8.41 4.04 9.18
N ARG A 82 -8.04 5.27 9.53
CA ARG A 82 -8.56 6.46 8.86
C ARG A 82 -7.76 6.70 7.57
N LEU A 83 -8.49 6.93 6.47
CA LEU A 83 -7.89 7.24 5.17
C LEU A 83 -6.90 8.40 5.27
N GLN A 84 -7.27 9.47 6.01
CA GLN A 84 -6.41 10.63 6.20
C GLN A 84 -5.09 10.28 6.88
N HIS A 85 -5.06 9.35 7.85
CA HIS A 85 -3.80 8.92 8.47
C HIS A 85 -2.85 8.26 7.46
N VAL A 86 -3.39 7.45 6.56
CA VAL A 86 -2.58 6.85 5.48
C VAL A 86 -2.01 7.93 4.56
N VAL A 87 -2.85 8.89 4.17
CA VAL A 87 -2.44 10.03 3.33
C VAL A 87 -1.37 10.86 4.03
N ASP A 88 -1.54 11.20 5.31
CA ASP A 88 -0.59 11.99 6.09
C ASP A 88 0.79 11.34 6.15
N ILE A 89 0.86 10.02 6.39
CA ILE A 89 2.13 9.28 6.41
C ILE A 89 2.81 9.33 5.03
N LEU A 90 2.04 9.13 3.96
CA LEU A 90 2.56 9.16 2.60
C LEU A 90 3.04 10.56 2.21
N VAL A 91 2.27 11.60 2.50
CA VAL A 91 2.65 13.01 2.26
C VAL A 91 3.89 13.37 3.07
N MET A 92 3.93 13.03 4.37
CA MET A 92 5.11 13.27 5.20
C MET A 92 6.35 12.57 4.65
N THR A 93 6.20 11.34 4.16
CA THR A 93 7.31 10.60 3.52
C THR A 93 7.82 11.33 2.28
N VAL A 94 6.92 11.87 1.44
CA VAL A 94 7.29 12.70 0.28
C VAL A 94 8.06 13.93 0.73
N LEU A 95 7.57 14.65 1.74
CA LEU A 95 8.21 15.86 2.24
C LEU A 95 9.62 15.59 2.80
N LEU A 96 9.78 14.53 3.60
CA LEU A 96 11.08 14.12 4.12
C LEU A 96 12.06 13.80 3.00
N ARG A 97 11.60 13.11 1.95
CA ARG A 97 12.41 12.80 0.77
C ARG A 97 12.81 14.06 0.00
N LEU A 98 11.90 15.03 -0.11
CA LEU A 98 12.19 16.32 -0.75
C LEU A 98 13.28 17.11 0.02
N LEU A 99 13.23 17.09 1.35
CA LEU A 99 14.29 17.69 2.19
C LEU A 99 15.66 17.04 1.95
N GLU A 100 15.70 15.76 1.59
CA GLU A 100 16.92 15.06 1.17
C GLU A 100 17.31 15.34 -0.30
N GLY A 101 16.61 16.20 -1.01
CA GLY A 101 16.82 16.46 -2.44
C GLY A 101 16.33 15.34 -3.37
N LYS A 102 15.46 14.46 -2.88
CA LYS A 102 14.95 13.29 -3.61
C LYS A 102 13.45 13.45 -3.86
N ASN A 103 13.05 13.77 -5.08
CA ASN A 103 11.67 13.94 -5.50
C ASN A 103 11.05 12.67 -6.12
N TYR A 104 11.48 11.51 -5.68
CA TYR A 104 11.04 10.21 -6.18
C TYR A 104 10.99 9.17 -5.06
N GLY A 105 10.17 8.14 -5.24
CA GLY A 105 10.07 7.05 -4.28
C GLY A 105 9.09 5.97 -4.70
N VAL A 106 9.05 4.90 -3.91
CA VAL A 106 8.06 3.83 -4.03
C VAL A 106 7.41 3.65 -2.67
N ALA A 107 6.11 3.83 -2.62
CA ALA A 107 5.28 3.49 -1.47
C ALA A 107 4.58 2.16 -1.74
N LEU A 108 4.83 1.17 -0.89
CA LEU A 108 4.21 -0.15 -0.95
C LEU A 108 3.17 -0.26 0.16
N LEU A 109 1.94 -0.59 -0.22
CA LEU A 109 0.82 -0.74 0.71
C LEU A 109 0.30 -2.17 0.66
N ALA A 110 -0.06 -2.71 1.82
CA ALA A 110 -0.79 -3.97 1.89
C ALA A 110 -2.27 -3.75 1.58
N GLU A 111 -2.89 -4.67 0.83
CA GLU A 111 -4.33 -4.67 0.55
C GLU A 111 -5.18 -4.63 1.83
N GLY A 112 -4.69 -5.25 2.90
CA GLY A 112 -5.35 -5.27 4.20
C GLY A 112 -5.60 -3.89 4.83
N ILE A 113 -4.92 -2.84 4.37
CA ILE A 113 -5.24 -1.46 4.78
C ILE A 113 -6.65 -1.08 4.34
N LEU A 114 -7.02 -1.41 3.09
CA LEU A 114 -8.36 -1.14 2.56
C LEU A 114 -9.45 -1.91 3.33
N GLU A 115 -9.18 -3.18 3.68
CA GLU A 115 -10.12 -4.00 4.44
C GLU A 115 -10.33 -3.51 5.89
N ASN A 116 -9.37 -2.79 6.44
CA ASN A 116 -9.39 -2.25 7.80
C ASN A 116 -9.70 -0.75 7.86
N LEU A 117 -10.10 -0.12 6.75
CA LEU A 117 -10.52 1.27 6.76
C LEU A 117 -11.75 1.48 7.63
N ASP A 118 -11.82 2.67 8.24
CA ASP A 118 -12.99 3.14 8.98
C ASP A 118 -14.23 3.12 8.08
N GLU A 119 -15.37 2.68 8.63
CA GLU A 119 -16.61 2.54 7.86
C GLU A 119 -17.08 3.88 7.27
N GLN A 120 -16.85 4.99 7.97
CA GLN A 120 -17.21 6.32 7.48
C GLN A 120 -16.36 6.71 6.27
N ASP A 121 -15.06 6.41 6.31
CA ASP A 121 -14.16 6.66 5.20
C ASP A 121 -14.53 5.76 4.00
N LEU A 122 -14.85 4.49 4.23
CA LEU A 122 -15.35 3.57 3.20
C LEU A 122 -16.65 4.07 2.57
N LEU A 123 -17.62 4.54 3.35
CA LEU A 123 -18.90 5.05 2.85
C LEU A 123 -18.76 6.38 2.08
N ALA A 124 -17.72 7.15 2.39
CA ALA A 124 -17.42 8.41 1.68
C ALA A 124 -16.77 8.18 0.30
N LEU A 125 -16.32 6.95 0.00
CA LEU A 125 -15.76 6.61 -1.31
C LEU A 125 -16.88 6.53 -2.35
N ASP A 126 -16.78 7.33 -3.42
CA ASP A 126 -17.74 7.33 -4.52
C ASP A 126 -17.73 5.98 -5.28
N ASN A 127 -18.93 5.53 -5.70
CA ASN A 127 -19.14 4.35 -6.55
C ASN A 127 -18.87 2.99 -5.90
N LEU A 128 -19.11 2.84 -4.60
CA LEU A 128 -19.03 1.55 -3.95
C LEU A 128 -20.13 0.61 -4.47
N LYS A 129 -19.75 -0.40 -5.21
CA LYS A 129 -20.64 -1.50 -5.54
C LYS A 129 -20.79 -2.39 -4.32
N ARG A 130 -22.04 -2.73 -4.01
CA ARG A 130 -22.37 -3.70 -2.96
C ARG A 130 -22.68 -5.05 -3.58
N ASP A 131 -22.35 -6.11 -2.88
CA ASP A 131 -22.76 -7.47 -3.25
C ASP A 131 -24.26 -7.72 -2.93
N GLU A 132 -24.76 -8.90 -3.27
CA GLU A 132 -26.14 -9.30 -3.01
C GLU A 132 -26.51 -9.30 -1.51
N HIS A 133 -25.51 -9.26 -0.62
CA HIS A 133 -25.66 -9.24 0.82
C HIS A 133 -25.43 -7.84 1.43
N GLY A 134 -25.21 -6.81 0.60
CA GLY A 134 -25.03 -5.44 1.03
C GLY A 134 -23.59 -5.08 1.44
N HIS A 135 -22.62 -6.00 1.34
CA HIS A 135 -21.23 -5.72 1.64
C HIS A 135 -20.54 -4.99 0.48
N ILE A 136 -19.60 -4.12 0.82
CA ILE A 136 -18.81 -3.39 -0.16
C ILE A 136 -17.87 -4.35 -0.89
N ARG A 137 -17.93 -4.35 -2.22
CA ARG A 137 -16.97 -5.09 -3.03
C ARG A 137 -15.64 -4.32 -3.09
N LEU A 138 -14.76 -4.62 -2.14
CA LEU A 138 -13.45 -3.95 -2.03
C LEU A 138 -12.59 -4.14 -3.29
N ALA A 139 -12.73 -5.25 -4.00
CA ALA A 139 -12.04 -5.51 -5.26
C ALA A 139 -12.38 -4.51 -6.38
N ASP A 140 -13.55 -3.85 -6.30
CA ASP A 140 -13.96 -2.84 -7.28
C ASP A 140 -13.50 -1.41 -6.87
N VAL A 141 -12.93 -1.25 -5.67
CA VAL A 141 -12.46 0.04 -5.16
C VAL A 141 -11.08 0.35 -5.71
N ASN A 142 -10.98 1.42 -6.48
CA ASN A 142 -9.67 1.88 -6.95
C ASN A 142 -8.95 2.71 -5.88
N PHE A 143 -8.56 2.03 -4.81
CA PHE A 143 -7.97 2.65 -3.62
C PHE A 143 -6.71 3.48 -3.92
N LEU A 144 -5.87 3.00 -4.83
CA LEU A 144 -4.67 3.73 -5.22
C LEU A 144 -4.99 5.05 -5.95
N ASP A 145 -6.08 5.13 -6.71
CA ASP A 145 -6.50 6.40 -7.32
C ASP A 145 -7.01 7.39 -6.28
N ILE A 146 -7.70 6.89 -5.25
CA ILE A 146 -8.19 7.72 -4.14
C ILE A 146 -7.01 8.29 -3.36
N LEU A 147 -6.06 7.44 -2.96
CA LEU A 147 -4.83 7.87 -2.28
C LEU A 147 -4.04 8.87 -3.12
N LYS A 148 -3.84 8.57 -4.40
CA LYS A 148 -3.14 9.45 -5.32
C LYS A 148 -3.79 10.85 -5.34
N LYS A 149 -5.11 10.90 -5.53
CA LYS A 149 -5.86 12.16 -5.61
C LYS A 149 -5.80 12.95 -4.29
N ALA A 150 -5.93 12.26 -3.16
CA ALA A 150 -5.82 12.89 -1.84
C ALA A 150 -4.41 13.45 -1.60
N MET A 151 -3.36 12.68 -1.87
CA MET A 151 -1.97 13.13 -1.75
C MET A 151 -1.67 14.32 -2.68
N GLU A 152 -2.11 14.29 -3.94
CA GLU A 152 -1.91 15.39 -4.89
C GLU A 152 -2.61 16.65 -4.41
N THR A 153 -3.79 16.52 -3.79
CA THR A 153 -4.54 17.67 -3.21
C THR A 153 -3.77 18.27 -2.03
N ASP A 154 -3.32 17.46 -1.09
CA ASP A 154 -2.59 17.91 0.09
C ASP A 154 -1.24 18.54 -0.28
N LEU A 155 -0.51 17.93 -1.20
CA LEU A 155 0.76 18.48 -1.70
C LEU A 155 0.56 19.80 -2.46
N ALA A 156 -0.51 19.90 -3.26
CA ALA A 156 -0.86 21.16 -3.95
C ALA A 156 -1.22 22.28 -2.96
N GLY A 157 -1.89 21.94 -1.85
CA GLY A 157 -2.14 22.88 -0.74
C GLY A 157 -0.85 23.43 -0.10
N LEU A 158 0.24 22.68 -0.18
CA LEU A 158 1.58 23.09 0.26
C LEU A 158 2.40 23.78 -0.85
N GLY A 159 1.82 24.03 -2.02
CA GLY A 159 2.50 24.62 -3.17
C GLY A 159 3.42 23.65 -3.92
N LEU A 160 3.28 22.35 -3.70
CA LEU A 160 4.09 21.31 -4.32
C LEU A 160 3.32 20.60 -5.42
N GLN A 161 3.96 20.39 -6.57
CA GLN A 161 3.43 19.56 -7.65
C GLN A 161 4.30 18.30 -7.80
N MET A 162 3.71 17.16 -7.51
CA MET A 162 4.38 15.86 -7.62
C MET A 162 3.58 14.95 -8.56
N ARG A 163 4.29 14.20 -9.39
CA ARG A 163 3.65 13.20 -10.24
C ARG A 163 3.65 11.84 -9.56
N MET A 164 2.46 11.31 -9.37
CA MET A 164 2.23 10.00 -8.79
C MET A 164 1.77 9.00 -9.86
N VAL A 165 2.34 7.81 -9.84
CA VAL A 165 1.97 6.70 -10.74
C VAL A 165 1.52 5.53 -9.88
N LYS A 166 0.34 4.97 -10.20
CA LYS A 166 -0.16 3.77 -9.52
C LYS A 166 0.32 2.50 -10.24
N GLN A 167 0.57 1.47 -9.47
CA GLN A 167 0.84 0.10 -9.93
C GLN A 167 0.07 -0.89 -9.06
N VAL A 168 -0.65 -1.79 -9.70
CA VAL A 168 -1.45 -2.84 -9.04
C VAL A 168 -0.71 -4.15 -9.08
#